data_18c2dc7bb76f9b789bc705a6a9728aa3
#
_entry.id   18c2dc7bb76f9b789bc705a6a9728aa3
#
_cell.length_a   1.000
_cell.length_b   1.000
_cell.length_c   1.000
_cell.angle_alpha   90.00
_cell.angle_beta   90.00
_cell.angle_gamma   90.00
#
_symmetry.space_group_name_H-M   'P 1'
#
loop_
_entity.id
_entity.type
_entity.pdbx_description
1 polymer ?
#
loop_
_entity_poly.entity_id
_entity_poly.type
_entity_poly.pdbx_seq_one_letter_code
_entity_poly.pdbx_strand_id
1 'polypeptide(L)'
;EKTNQYWQEWLDHIRRFYKNKIIIIDDNSDPKYLTNDKELVNCHIINSEYPQRGELLPYYYYYHNMFCDRLIVLHDTMFIKKYIDFTNVPNYNNFTRIFSFGIKGYNIDIEYFKEQTTFLKHGNEIYQFHLNNKNNMLGCLGVAFIIDHSFLVQIQEKYNILNLVNCIKNREYRKTLERVLSCLFEKEMNDINMNTRYSLLGDIHKNINRQKIDENSVYIKKIFTGR
;
A
#
# COMPACT_ATOMS: atom_id res chain seq x y z
N GLU A 1 -20.34 -2.68 9.49
CA GLU A 1 -20.28 -2.83 10.97
C GLU A 1 -18.91 -3.32 11.47
N LYS A 2 -18.48 -4.53 11.10
CA LYS A 2 -17.21 -5.11 11.60
C LYS A 2 -15.97 -4.26 11.33
N THR A 3 -16.00 -3.43 10.33
CA THR A 3 -14.84 -2.63 9.88
C THR A 3 -14.71 -1.32 10.64
N ASN A 4 -15.77 -0.80 11.21
CA ASN A 4 -15.75 0.41 12.01
C ASN A 4 -14.89 0.25 13.29
N GLN A 5 -14.86 -0.93 13.89
CA GLN A 5 -14.01 -1.21 15.05
C GLN A 5 -12.52 -1.21 14.69
N TYR A 6 -12.16 -1.68 13.49
CA TYR A 6 -10.76 -1.87 13.13
C TYR A 6 -9.99 -0.56 12.99
N TRP A 7 -10.54 0.48 12.40
CA TRP A 7 -9.81 1.73 12.26
C TRP A 7 -9.54 2.42 13.61
N GLN A 8 -10.49 2.30 14.56
CA GLN A 8 -10.31 2.85 15.91
C GLN A 8 -9.28 2.05 16.71
N GLU A 9 -9.37 0.70 16.67
CA GLU A 9 -8.38 -0.18 17.28
C GLU A 9 -6.99 0.01 16.65
N TRP A 10 -6.94 0.16 15.32
CA TRP A 10 -5.73 0.46 14.58
C TRP A 10 -5.07 1.76 15.05
N LEU A 11 -5.87 2.81 15.25
CA LEU A 11 -5.39 4.09 15.77
C LEU A 11 -4.78 3.94 17.15
N ASP A 12 -5.41 3.20 18.06
CA ASP A 12 -4.87 2.90 19.39
C ASP A 12 -3.52 2.18 19.30
N HIS A 13 -3.42 1.20 18.42
CA HIS A 13 -2.18 0.48 18.21
C HIS A 13 -1.05 1.39 17.73
N ILE A 14 -1.30 2.30 16.82
CA ILE A 14 -0.31 3.26 16.36
C ILE A 14 0.07 4.23 17.48
N ARG A 15 -0.91 4.78 18.19
CA ARG A 15 -0.68 5.78 19.25
C ARG A 15 0.09 5.25 20.45
N ARG A 16 0.16 3.94 20.65
CA ARG A 16 1.06 3.33 21.66
C ARG A 16 2.52 3.63 21.39
N PHE A 17 2.91 3.78 20.14
CA PHE A 17 4.31 3.86 19.71
C PHE A 17 4.68 5.17 19.03
N TYR A 18 3.71 5.86 18.39
CA TYR A 18 4.00 7.00 17.52
C TYR A 18 3.10 8.20 17.82
N LYS A 19 3.73 9.38 17.85
CA LYS A 19 3.06 10.68 17.99
C LYS A 19 2.95 11.43 16.66
N ASN A 20 3.42 10.84 15.57
CA ASN A 20 3.42 11.42 14.24
C ASN A 20 2.00 11.81 13.78
N LYS A 21 1.91 12.75 12.85
CA LYS A 21 0.66 13.07 12.17
C LYS A 21 0.12 11.83 11.46
N ILE A 22 -1.17 11.57 11.61
CA ILE A 22 -1.88 10.50 10.92
C ILE A 22 -2.86 11.12 9.95
N ILE A 23 -2.84 10.67 8.70
CA ILE A 23 -3.84 11.00 7.70
C ILE A 23 -4.70 9.75 7.50
N ILE A 24 -5.98 9.87 7.79
CA ILE A 24 -6.97 8.82 7.54
C ILE A 24 -7.70 9.20 6.27
N ILE A 25 -7.70 8.30 5.29
CA ILE A 25 -8.42 8.53 4.03
C ILE A 25 -9.64 7.60 4.03
N ASP A 26 -10.81 8.20 4.08
CA ASP A 26 -12.07 7.49 3.98
C ASP A 26 -12.47 7.32 2.51
N ASP A 27 -12.59 6.07 2.09
CA ASP A 27 -12.97 5.69 0.73
C ASP A 27 -14.50 5.55 0.62
N ASN A 28 -15.23 6.60 1.01
CA ASN A 28 -16.68 6.68 0.94
C ASN A 28 -17.41 5.62 1.80
N SER A 29 -17.05 5.54 3.07
CA SER A 29 -17.76 4.71 4.04
C SER A 29 -19.20 5.19 4.25
N ASP A 30 -20.13 4.27 4.50
CA ASP A 30 -21.51 4.62 4.84
C ASP A 30 -21.58 5.26 6.24
N PRO A 31 -21.98 6.55 6.36
CA PRO A 31 -21.97 7.27 7.63
C PRO A 31 -22.75 6.59 8.76
N LYS A 32 -23.78 5.80 8.45
CA LYS A 32 -24.58 5.09 9.47
C LYS A 32 -23.80 4.05 10.25
N TYR A 33 -22.65 3.59 9.70
CA TYR A 33 -21.76 2.63 10.34
C TYR A 33 -20.50 3.27 10.91
N LEU A 34 -20.30 4.59 10.72
CA LEU A 34 -19.17 5.30 11.26
C LEU A 34 -19.53 5.84 12.64
N THR A 35 -18.84 5.35 13.65
CA THR A 35 -18.82 5.96 14.98
C THR A 35 -17.42 6.38 15.30
N ASN A 36 -17.27 7.49 15.97
CA ASN A 36 -15.98 7.95 16.48
C ASN A 36 -16.16 8.31 17.96
N ASP A 37 -15.78 7.39 18.82
CA ASP A 37 -15.88 7.57 20.27
C ASP A 37 -14.54 8.03 20.87
N LYS A 38 -13.56 8.41 20.02
CA LYS A 38 -12.19 8.74 20.45
C LYS A 38 -11.77 10.13 20.02
N GLU A 39 -10.96 10.75 20.85
CA GLU A 39 -10.26 11.97 20.47
C GLU A 39 -9.23 11.67 19.38
N LEU A 40 -9.30 12.38 18.27
CA LEU A 40 -8.40 12.23 17.11
C LEU A 40 -7.17 13.14 17.25
N VAL A 41 -6.32 12.87 18.23
CA VAL A 41 -5.12 13.66 18.48
C VAL A 41 -4.15 13.55 17.30
N ASN A 42 -3.77 14.70 16.73
CA ASN A 42 -2.86 14.80 15.59
C ASN A 42 -3.27 13.90 14.40
N CYS A 43 -4.57 13.78 14.17
CA CYS A 43 -5.18 13.07 13.04
C CYS A 43 -5.90 14.04 12.12
N HIS A 44 -5.84 13.77 10.83
CA HIS A 44 -6.62 14.46 9.81
C HIS A 44 -7.37 13.44 8.97
N ILE A 45 -8.67 13.64 8.81
CA ILE A 45 -9.52 12.78 7.98
C ILE A 45 -9.74 13.47 6.63
N ILE A 46 -9.53 12.73 5.56
CA ILE A 46 -9.85 13.14 4.18
C ILE A 46 -10.96 12.22 3.69
N ASN A 47 -12.12 12.80 3.38
CA ASN A 47 -13.18 12.08 2.66
C ASN A 47 -12.84 12.10 1.17
N SER A 48 -12.68 10.92 0.59
CA SER A 48 -12.23 10.80 -0.80
C SER A 48 -13.29 11.26 -1.80
N GLU A 49 -12.87 12.03 -2.80
CA GLU A 49 -13.66 12.37 -3.98
C GLU A 49 -13.78 11.18 -4.95
N TYR A 50 -12.95 10.15 -4.76
CA TYR A 50 -12.83 9.01 -5.66
C TYR A 50 -13.22 7.72 -4.93
N PRO A 51 -14.52 7.41 -4.80
CA PRO A 51 -14.97 6.21 -4.09
C PRO A 51 -14.46 4.93 -4.76
N GLN A 52 -14.16 3.92 -3.95
CA GLN A 52 -13.72 2.58 -4.36
C GLN A 52 -12.30 2.51 -4.98
N ARG A 53 -11.48 3.56 -4.85
CA ARG A 53 -10.08 3.55 -5.31
C ARG A 53 -9.10 3.04 -4.25
N GLY A 54 -9.54 2.96 -3.00
CA GLY A 54 -8.87 2.28 -1.89
C GLY A 54 -7.37 2.55 -1.82
N GLU A 55 -6.61 1.54 -2.15
CA GLU A 55 -5.15 1.48 -2.00
C GLU A 55 -4.37 2.50 -2.86
N LEU A 56 -5.01 3.13 -3.86
CA LEU A 56 -4.38 4.21 -4.63
C LEU A 56 -4.45 5.57 -3.92
N LEU A 57 -5.50 5.78 -3.13
CA LEU A 57 -5.82 7.09 -2.55
C LEU A 57 -4.70 7.70 -1.67
N PRO A 58 -3.97 6.92 -0.84
CA PRO A 58 -2.84 7.47 -0.09
C PRO A 58 -1.82 8.17 -0.98
N TYR A 59 -1.50 7.60 -2.13
CA TYR A 59 -0.54 8.16 -3.08
C TYR A 59 -1.09 9.38 -3.80
N TYR A 60 -2.38 9.35 -4.17
CA TYR A 60 -3.07 10.49 -4.77
C TYR A 60 -3.02 11.71 -3.86
N TYR A 61 -3.48 11.59 -2.63
CA TYR A 61 -3.50 12.71 -1.69
C TYR A 61 -2.11 13.12 -1.22
N TYR A 62 -1.18 12.18 -1.10
CA TYR A 62 0.22 12.49 -0.73
C TYR A 62 0.93 13.30 -1.81
N TYR A 63 0.73 12.96 -3.06
CA TYR A 63 1.30 13.71 -4.18
C TYR A 63 0.80 15.17 -4.19
N HIS A 64 -0.50 15.37 -4.04
CA HIS A 64 -1.11 16.70 -4.12
C HIS A 64 -0.88 17.58 -2.89
N ASN A 65 -0.66 17.01 -1.71
CA ASN A 65 -0.60 17.78 -0.46
C ASN A 65 0.79 17.77 0.21
N MET A 66 1.70 16.90 -0.20
CA MET A 66 3.02 16.77 0.40
C MET A 66 3.02 16.85 1.94
N PHE A 67 2.30 15.94 2.60
CA PHE A 67 2.13 15.95 4.06
C PHE A 67 3.44 15.82 4.85
N CYS A 68 4.47 15.22 4.24
CA CYS A 68 5.77 14.92 4.83
C CYS A 68 6.76 14.54 3.72
N ASP A 69 8.05 14.42 4.04
CA ASP A 69 9.07 13.95 3.09
C ASP A 69 8.97 12.44 2.85
N ARG A 70 8.61 11.68 3.89
CA ARG A 70 8.43 10.22 3.84
C ARG A 70 7.10 9.80 4.42
N LEU A 71 6.32 9.05 3.67
CA LEU A 71 5.04 8.49 4.04
C LEU A 71 5.15 7.00 4.36
N ILE A 72 4.39 6.56 5.36
CA ILE A 72 4.17 5.14 5.68
C ILE A 72 2.69 4.85 5.42
N VAL A 73 2.41 4.00 4.44
CA VAL A 73 1.04 3.58 4.09
C VAL A 73 0.71 2.29 4.80
N LEU A 74 -0.35 2.30 5.59
CA LEU A 74 -0.88 1.14 6.29
C LEU A 74 -2.39 1.04 6.09
N HIS A 75 -2.91 -0.18 6.10
CA HIS A 75 -4.35 -0.40 6.15
C HIS A 75 -4.86 -0.38 7.60
N ASP A 76 -6.13 -0.05 7.80
CA ASP A 76 -6.87 -0.15 9.04
C ASP A 76 -6.91 -1.57 9.66
N THR A 77 -6.45 -2.56 8.94
CA THR A 77 -6.34 -3.97 9.33
C THR A 77 -4.90 -4.45 9.55
N MET A 78 -3.94 -3.51 9.59
CA MET A 78 -2.53 -3.75 9.90
C MET A 78 -2.19 -3.16 11.28
N PHE A 79 -2.31 -3.97 12.33
CA PHE A 79 -2.14 -3.54 13.72
C PHE A 79 -0.68 -3.63 14.15
N ILE A 80 -0.07 -2.52 14.48
CA ILE A 80 1.31 -2.48 14.98
C ILE A 80 1.33 -3.05 16.41
N LYS A 81 2.04 -4.14 16.62
CA LYS A 81 2.17 -4.84 17.91
C LYS A 81 3.47 -4.51 18.64
N LYS A 82 4.50 -4.09 17.91
CA LYS A 82 5.82 -3.71 18.43
C LYS A 82 6.29 -2.44 17.76
N TYR A 83 7.10 -1.66 18.47
CA TYR A 83 7.75 -0.49 17.88
C TYR A 83 8.61 -0.88 16.67
N ILE A 84 8.50 -0.11 15.60
CA ILE A 84 9.32 -0.20 14.39
C ILE A 84 9.95 1.16 14.18
N ASP A 85 11.28 1.22 14.13
CA ASP A 85 11.96 2.46 13.79
C ASP A 85 11.91 2.71 12.29
N PHE A 86 10.85 3.35 11.84
CA PHE A 86 10.65 3.68 10.43
C PHE A 86 11.63 4.73 9.89
N THR A 87 12.34 5.47 10.77
CA THR A 87 13.32 6.46 10.32
C THR A 87 14.60 5.81 9.87
N ASN A 88 14.98 4.68 10.49
CA ASN A 88 16.16 3.90 10.19
C ASN A 88 15.89 2.69 9.27
N VAL A 89 14.68 2.59 8.72
CA VAL A 89 14.45 1.60 7.65
C VAL A 89 15.41 1.92 6.51
N PRO A 90 16.25 0.96 6.10
CA PRO A 90 17.19 1.19 5.02
C PRO A 90 16.44 1.70 3.80
N ASN A 91 16.72 2.96 3.46
CA ASN A 91 16.10 3.63 2.32
C ASN A 91 16.92 3.33 1.08
N TYR A 92 17.00 2.05 0.73
CA TYR A 92 17.84 1.64 -0.39
C TYR A 92 17.39 2.26 -1.72
N ASN A 93 16.09 2.67 -1.82
CA ASN A 93 15.52 2.99 -3.11
C ASN A 93 14.33 3.95 -3.05
N ASN A 94 14.26 4.85 -2.07
CA ASN A 94 13.16 5.81 -1.94
C ASN A 94 11.78 5.17 -1.69
N PHE A 95 11.69 3.84 -1.67
CA PHE A 95 10.51 3.09 -1.23
C PHE A 95 10.88 1.73 -0.62
N THR A 96 10.02 1.23 0.27
CA THR A 96 10.15 -0.11 0.88
C THR A 96 8.77 -0.70 1.05
N ARG A 97 8.55 -1.95 0.63
CA ARG A 97 7.31 -2.70 0.92
C ARG A 97 7.22 -3.01 2.41
N ILE A 98 6.04 -2.85 3.01
CA ILE A 98 5.81 -3.37 4.37
C ILE A 98 5.82 -4.90 4.34
N PHE A 99 4.97 -5.50 3.50
CA PHE A 99 4.94 -6.93 3.23
C PHE A 99 5.04 -7.19 1.73
N SER A 100 5.77 -8.25 1.39
CA SER A 100 5.78 -8.79 0.03
C SER A 100 5.01 -10.10 -0.06
N PHE A 101 4.68 -10.49 -1.29
CA PHE A 101 4.25 -11.83 -1.66
C PHE A 101 4.79 -12.18 -3.04
N GLY A 102 5.09 -13.47 -3.26
CA GLY A 102 5.50 -13.93 -4.58
C GLY A 102 4.34 -13.88 -5.56
N ILE A 103 4.53 -13.32 -6.76
CA ILE A 103 3.48 -13.25 -7.79
C ILE A 103 3.26 -14.62 -8.44
N LYS A 104 4.27 -15.48 -8.44
CA LYS A 104 4.18 -16.85 -8.96
C LYS A 104 3.09 -17.66 -8.23
N GLY A 105 2.15 -18.21 -8.97
CA GLY A 105 1.08 -19.06 -8.43
C GLY A 105 -0.21 -18.32 -8.05
N TYR A 106 -0.22 -17.00 -8.11
CA TYR A 106 -1.47 -16.25 -8.07
C TYR A 106 -2.02 -16.13 -9.48
N ASN A 107 -3.24 -16.60 -9.69
CA ASN A 107 -4.00 -16.28 -10.91
C ASN A 107 -4.26 -14.78 -10.90
N ILE A 108 -3.36 -14.04 -11.53
CA ILE A 108 -3.60 -12.64 -11.87
C ILE A 108 -4.52 -12.69 -13.07
N ASP A 109 -5.64 -12.00 -12.96
CA ASP A 109 -6.38 -11.70 -14.17
C ASP A 109 -5.52 -10.74 -15.00
N ILE A 110 -4.86 -11.33 -15.98
CA ILE A 110 -3.90 -10.62 -16.83
C ILE A 110 -4.58 -9.49 -17.63
N GLU A 111 -5.88 -9.61 -17.87
CA GLU A 111 -6.64 -8.58 -18.56
C GLU A 111 -6.79 -7.33 -17.70
N TYR A 112 -7.07 -7.47 -16.38
CA TYR A 112 -7.07 -6.31 -15.48
C TYR A 112 -5.69 -5.65 -15.37
N PHE A 113 -4.61 -6.45 -15.38
CA PHE A 113 -3.25 -5.90 -15.36
C PHE A 113 -2.99 -5.11 -16.64
N LYS A 114 -3.29 -5.70 -17.80
CA LYS A 114 -3.15 -5.07 -19.11
C LYS A 114 -3.99 -3.79 -19.20
N GLU A 115 -5.26 -3.85 -18.79
CA GLU A 115 -6.14 -2.68 -18.77
C GLU A 115 -5.56 -1.55 -17.92
N GLN A 116 -5.13 -1.84 -16.69
CA GLN A 116 -4.54 -0.81 -15.83
C GLN A 116 -3.29 -0.18 -16.46
N THR A 117 -2.45 -0.97 -17.13
CA THR A 117 -1.26 -0.41 -17.77
C THR A 117 -1.59 0.51 -18.94
N THR A 118 -2.76 0.40 -19.59
CA THR A 118 -3.18 1.35 -20.65
C THR A 118 -3.44 2.77 -20.14
N PHE A 119 -3.68 2.93 -18.83
CA PHE A 119 -3.85 4.24 -18.19
C PHE A 119 -2.53 4.90 -17.79
N LEU A 120 -1.41 4.20 -17.94
CA LEU A 120 -0.08 4.68 -17.60
C LEU A 120 0.66 5.18 -18.84
N LYS A 121 1.47 6.23 -18.68
CA LYS A 121 2.53 6.51 -19.65
C LYS A 121 3.51 5.32 -19.65
N HIS A 122 4.01 4.94 -20.82
CA HIS A 122 4.87 3.75 -20.98
C HIS A 122 4.25 2.43 -20.49
N GLY A 123 2.91 2.36 -20.44
CA GLY A 123 2.20 1.21 -19.89
C GLY A 123 2.52 -0.12 -20.60
N ASN A 124 2.75 -0.09 -21.93
CA ASN A 124 3.16 -1.29 -22.66
C ASN A 124 4.53 -1.83 -22.20
N GLU A 125 5.47 -0.95 -21.88
CA GLU A 125 6.78 -1.37 -21.36
C GLU A 125 6.64 -2.04 -19.98
N ILE A 126 5.74 -1.53 -19.13
CA ILE A 126 5.44 -2.13 -17.81
C ILE A 126 4.79 -3.50 -18.00
N TYR A 127 3.86 -3.60 -18.94
CA TYR A 127 3.20 -4.87 -19.25
C TYR A 127 4.19 -5.92 -19.78
N GLN A 128 5.07 -5.56 -20.70
CA GLN A 128 6.12 -6.46 -21.22
C GLN A 128 7.12 -6.83 -20.12
N PHE A 129 7.52 -5.89 -19.28
CA PHE A 129 8.38 -6.17 -18.13
C PHE A 129 7.74 -7.19 -17.19
N HIS A 130 6.43 -7.05 -16.92
CA HIS A 130 5.69 -8.03 -16.13
C HIS A 130 5.71 -9.42 -16.77
N LEU A 131 5.38 -9.54 -18.06
CA LEU A 131 5.35 -10.82 -18.76
C LEU A 131 6.69 -11.55 -18.71
N ASN A 132 7.80 -10.80 -18.87
CA ASN A 132 9.15 -11.33 -18.88
C ASN A 132 9.66 -11.72 -17.49
N ASN A 133 9.17 -11.09 -16.42
CA ASN A 133 9.72 -11.21 -15.08
C ASN A 133 8.76 -11.79 -14.03
N LYS A 134 7.50 -12.11 -14.38
CA LYS A 134 6.43 -12.49 -13.45
C LYS A 134 6.81 -13.59 -12.45
N ASN A 135 7.70 -14.51 -12.84
CA ASN A 135 8.12 -15.62 -11.96
C ASN A 135 9.07 -15.18 -10.83
N ASN A 136 9.71 -14.03 -11.00
CA ASN A 136 10.70 -13.48 -10.08
C ASN A 136 10.23 -12.21 -9.36
N MET A 137 9.04 -11.70 -9.70
CA MET A 137 8.52 -10.46 -9.14
C MET A 137 7.86 -10.67 -7.77
N LEU A 138 7.91 -9.62 -6.97
CA LEU A 138 7.20 -9.53 -5.71
C LEU A 138 6.04 -8.54 -5.85
N GLY A 139 4.87 -8.93 -5.34
CA GLY A 139 3.78 -7.99 -5.09
C GLY A 139 3.96 -7.27 -3.75
N CYS A 140 3.20 -6.20 -3.55
CA CYS A 140 3.12 -5.49 -2.28
C CYS A 140 1.70 -5.61 -1.71
N LEU A 141 1.57 -6.30 -0.58
CA LEU A 141 0.25 -6.49 0.04
C LEU A 141 -0.41 -5.15 0.37
N GLY A 142 -1.59 -4.94 -0.21
CA GLY A 142 -2.38 -3.73 0.02
C GLY A 142 -1.69 -2.44 -0.45
N VAL A 143 -0.70 -2.54 -1.34
CA VAL A 143 0.10 -1.38 -1.77
C VAL A 143 0.70 -0.62 -0.59
N ALA A 144 1.00 -1.33 0.51
CA ALA A 144 1.51 -0.73 1.75
C ALA A 144 3.03 -0.52 1.64
N PHE A 145 3.44 0.71 1.30
CA PHE A 145 4.83 1.12 1.17
C PHE A 145 5.23 2.15 2.23
N ILE A 146 6.52 2.16 2.54
CA ILE A 146 7.23 3.34 2.99
C ILE A 146 7.75 4.00 1.71
N ILE A 147 7.44 5.27 1.47
CA ILE A 147 7.77 5.94 0.20
C ILE A 147 8.13 7.40 0.44
N ASP A 148 9.18 7.87 -0.26
CA ASP A 148 9.59 9.27 -0.24
C ASP A 148 8.79 10.07 -1.27
N HIS A 149 8.44 11.31 -0.93
CA HIS A 149 7.66 12.19 -1.81
C HIS A 149 8.36 12.44 -3.14
N SER A 150 9.67 12.68 -3.11
CA SER A 150 10.48 12.90 -4.32
C SER A 150 10.41 11.73 -5.30
N PHE A 151 10.41 10.50 -4.78
CA PHE A 151 10.25 9.31 -5.63
C PHE A 151 8.84 9.20 -6.20
N LEU A 152 7.81 9.50 -5.40
CA LEU A 152 6.43 9.52 -5.89
C LEU A 152 6.25 10.56 -7.01
N VAL A 153 6.86 11.74 -6.88
CA VAL A 153 6.86 12.77 -7.93
C VAL A 153 7.52 12.26 -9.20
N GLN A 154 8.72 11.68 -9.09
CA GLN A 154 9.45 11.11 -10.23
C GLN A 154 8.59 10.04 -10.95
N ILE A 155 7.98 9.14 -10.21
CA ILE A 155 7.12 8.09 -10.75
C ILE A 155 5.86 8.67 -11.41
N GLN A 156 5.25 9.69 -10.80
CA GLN A 156 4.09 10.36 -11.37
C GLN A 156 4.43 11.07 -12.69
N GLU A 157 5.53 11.78 -12.75
CA GLU A 157 5.97 12.49 -13.97
C GLU A 157 6.28 11.52 -15.11
N LYS A 158 6.98 10.41 -14.79
CA LYS A 158 7.38 9.42 -15.77
C LYS A 158 6.21 8.56 -16.25
N TYR A 159 5.37 8.08 -15.33
CA TYR A 159 4.38 7.06 -15.62
C TYR A 159 2.92 7.50 -15.49
N ASN A 160 2.65 8.67 -14.92
CA ASN A 160 1.30 9.19 -14.67
C ASN A 160 0.41 8.22 -13.86
N ILE A 161 0.96 7.68 -12.75
CA ILE A 161 0.30 6.62 -11.96
C ILE A 161 -1.04 7.07 -11.35
N LEU A 162 -1.20 8.36 -11.07
CA LEU A 162 -2.44 8.86 -10.49
C LEU A 162 -3.62 8.79 -11.47
N ASN A 163 -3.37 8.67 -12.78
CA ASN A 163 -4.42 8.43 -13.77
C ASN A 163 -5.14 7.09 -13.55
N LEU A 164 -4.56 6.16 -12.78
CA LEU A 164 -5.22 4.92 -12.37
C LEU A 164 -6.51 5.16 -11.57
N VAL A 165 -6.71 6.35 -11.01
CA VAL A 165 -7.98 6.73 -10.36
C VAL A 165 -9.17 6.60 -11.32
N ASN A 166 -8.95 6.75 -12.62
CA ASN A 166 -9.96 6.61 -13.68
C ASN A 166 -10.21 5.16 -14.08
N CYS A 167 -9.30 4.25 -13.72
CA CYS A 167 -9.37 2.83 -14.10
C CYS A 167 -9.95 1.97 -12.97
N ILE A 168 -9.53 2.20 -11.73
CA ILE A 168 -9.90 1.36 -10.59
C ILE A 168 -11.39 1.54 -10.29
N LYS A 169 -12.16 0.44 -10.38
CA LYS A 169 -13.63 0.46 -10.27
C LYS A 169 -14.15 -0.46 -9.15
N ASN A 170 -13.37 -1.47 -8.76
CA ASN A 170 -13.80 -2.49 -7.81
C ASN A 170 -12.60 -3.21 -7.16
N ARG A 171 -12.91 -4.21 -6.36
CA ARG A 171 -11.92 -5.00 -5.61
C ARG A 171 -10.89 -5.71 -6.51
N GLU A 172 -11.29 -6.20 -7.67
CA GLU A 172 -10.36 -6.95 -8.55
C GLU A 172 -9.29 -6.00 -9.13
N TYR A 173 -9.68 -4.78 -9.51
CA TYR A 173 -8.71 -3.75 -9.88
C TYR A 173 -7.77 -3.39 -8.74
N ARG A 174 -8.25 -3.27 -7.50
CA ARG A 174 -7.41 -2.98 -6.33
C ARG A 174 -6.42 -4.09 -6.03
N LYS A 175 -6.84 -5.36 -6.11
CA LYS A 175 -5.93 -6.50 -6.01
C LYS A 175 -4.86 -6.48 -7.11
N THR A 176 -5.24 -6.13 -8.32
CA THR A 176 -4.31 -6.03 -9.44
C THR A 176 -3.34 -4.87 -9.26
N LEU A 177 -3.77 -3.75 -8.66
CA LEU A 177 -2.94 -2.59 -8.36
C LEU A 177 -1.73 -2.97 -7.48
N GLU A 178 -1.87 -3.91 -6.54
CA GLU A 178 -0.77 -4.42 -5.72
C GLU A 178 0.40 -4.96 -6.56
N ARG A 179 0.11 -5.43 -7.76
CA ARG A 179 1.06 -6.01 -8.69
C ARG A 179 1.54 -4.97 -9.70
N VAL A 180 0.63 -4.12 -10.19
CA VAL A 180 0.96 -3.06 -11.16
C VAL A 180 1.96 -2.09 -10.57
N LEU A 181 1.70 -1.55 -9.37
CA LEU A 181 2.63 -0.61 -8.74
C LEU A 181 3.93 -1.29 -8.32
N SER A 182 3.87 -2.52 -7.80
CA SER A 182 5.10 -3.26 -7.50
C SER A 182 5.94 -3.53 -8.74
N CYS A 183 5.30 -3.92 -9.85
CA CYS A 183 5.95 -4.15 -11.13
C CYS A 183 6.62 -2.88 -11.65
N LEU A 184 5.89 -1.77 -11.62
CA LEU A 184 6.38 -0.47 -12.06
C LEU A 184 7.60 -0.02 -11.22
N PHE A 185 7.51 -0.15 -9.90
CA PHE A 185 8.61 0.22 -9.00
C PHE A 185 9.82 -0.70 -9.19
N GLU A 186 9.62 -1.99 -9.37
CA GLU A 186 10.72 -2.91 -9.70
C GLU A 186 11.37 -2.59 -11.03
N LYS A 187 10.57 -2.27 -12.06
CA LYS A 187 11.09 -1.85 -13.37
C LYS A 187 11.95 -0.60 -13.23
N GLU A 188 11.45 0.41 -12.54
CA GLU A 188 12.21 1.65 -12.33
C GLU A 188 13.54 1.41 -11.62
N MET A 189 13.56 0.55 -10.60
CA MET A 189 14.77 0.25 -9.87
C MET A 189 15.75 -0.61 -10.67
N ASN A 190 15.28 -1.52 -11.51
CA ASN A 190 16.13 -2.27 -12.43
C ASN A 190 16.77 -1.35 -13.48
N ASP A 191 16.03 -0.37 -13.96
CA ASP A 191 16.54 0.63 -14.90
C ASP A 191 17.71 1.45 -14.31
N ILE A 192 17.76 1.61 -12.97
CA ILE A 192 18.85 2.28 -12.25
C ILE A 192 19.78 1.31 -11.50
N ASN A 193 19.73 0.03 -11.81
CA ASN A 193 20.61 -1.02 -11.31
C ASN A 193 20.63 -1.17 -9.76
N MET A 194 19.47 -1.04 -9.11
CA MET A 194 19.31 -1.15 -7.65
C MET A 194 18.63 -2.46 -7.23
N ASN A 195 18.80 -2.84 -5.95
CA ASN A 195 18.15 -4.05 -5.40
C ASN A 195 16.71 -3.79 -4.97
N THR A 196 15.74 -4.27 -5.73
CA THR A 196 14.31 -4.02 -5.56
C THR A 196 13.56 -5.02 -4.67
N ARG A 197 14.23 -6.08 -4.21
CA ARG A 197 13.56 -7.22 -3.54
C ARG A 197 13.35 -7.04 -2.05
N TYR A 198 13.60 -5.87 -1.50
CA TYR A 198 13.47 -5.64 -0.08
C TYR A 198 12.01 -5.44 0.33
N SER A 199 11.62 -6.08 1.44
CA SER A 199 10.42 -5.77 2.20
C SER A 199 10.73 -5.78 3.69
N LEU A 200 10.15 -4.83 4.43
CA LEU A 200 10.47 -4.60 5.85
C LEU A 200 10.20 -5.84 6.71
N LEU A 201 9.08 -6.49 6.49
CA LEU A 201 8.61 -7.62 7.30
C LEU A 201 8.56 -8.93 6.52
N GLY A 202 9.11 -8.95 5.30
CA GLY A 202 9.21 -10.15 4.48
C GLY A 202 7.89 -10.62 3.88
N ASP A 203 7.81 -11.92 3.65
CA ASP A 203 6.65 -12.57 3.03
C ASP A 203 5.45 -12.61 3.98
N ILE A 204 4.28 -12.14 3.48
CA ILE A 204 3.05 -12.07 4.28
C ILE A 204 2.56 -13.44 4.75
N HIS A 205 2.73 -14.49 3.95
CA HIS A 205 2.26 -15.84 4.33
C HIS A 205 3.06 -16.39 5.51
N LYS A 206 4.37 -16.09 5.55
CA LYS A 206 5.21 -16.43 6.71
C LYS A 206 4.79 -15.65 7.95
N ASN A 207 4.44 -14.37 7.78
CA ASN A 207 3.92 -13.54 8.86
C ASN A 207 2.59 -14.09 9.39
N ILE A 208 1.65 -14.45 8.53
CA ILE A 208 0.35 -15.03 8.92
C ILE A 208 0.55 -16.35 9.68
N ASN A 209 1.46 -17.20 9.24
CA ASN A 209 1.73 -18.46 9.92
C ASN A 209 2.31 -18.22 11.33
N ARG A 210 3.24 -17.27 11.49
CA ARG A 210 3.75 -16.86 12.81
C ARG A 210 2.63 -16.29 13.69
N GLN A 211 1.80 -15.42 13.14
CA GLN A 211 0.68 -14.80 13.84
C GLN A 211 -0.33 -15.84 14.36
N LYS A 212 -0.57 -16.96 13.64
CA LYS A 212 -1.42 -18.06 14.09
C LYS A 212 -0.83 -18.84 15.27
N ILE A 213 0.51 -18.92 15.35
CA ILE A 213 1.21 -19.63 16.45
C ILE A 213 1.26 -18.73 17.69
N ASP A 214 1.72 -17.49 17.51
CA ASP A 214 1.80 -16.46 18.56
C ASP A 214 1.65 -15.08 17.93
N GLU A 215 0.51 -14.44 18.16
CA GLU A 215 0.25 -13.11 17.58
C GLU A 215 1.18 -12.02 18.13
N ASN A 216 1.77 -12.22 19.32
CA ASN A 216 2.71 -11.29 19.91
C ASN A 216 4.14 -11.46 19.35
N SER A 217 4.40 -12.51 18.58
CA SER A 217 5.70 -12.72 17.93
C SER A 217 5.91 -11.78 16.73
N VAL A 218 4.84 -11.23 16.15
CA VAL A 218 4.89 -10.40 14.95
C VAL A 218 4.97 -8.91 15.26
N TYR A 219 5.62 -8.13 14.40
CA TYR A 219 5.65 -6.67 14.49
C TYR A 219 4.33 -6.02 14.07
N ILE A 220 3.72 -6.56 13.01
CA ILE A 220 2.40 -6.14 12.52
C ILE A 220 1.50 -7.37 12.41
N LYS A 221 0.36 -7.33 13.10
CA LYS A 221 -0.73 -8.28 12.94
C LYS A 221 -1.58 -7.85 11.76
N LYS A 222 -1.78 -8.73 10.78
CA LYS A 222 -2.67 -8.48 9.63
C LYS A 222 -3.95 -9.27 9.77
N ILE A 223 -5.09 -8.59 9.66
CA ILE A 223 -6.42 -9.20 9.60
C ILE A 223 -6.94 -9.13 8.16
N PHE A 224 -7.42 -10.25 7.63
CA PHE A 224 -8.05 -10.34 6.32
C PHE A 224 -9.56 -10.29 6.47
N THR A 225 -10.18 -9.23 6.00
CA THR A 225 -11.62 -8.99 6.16
C THR A 225 -12.45 -9.48 4.98
N GLY A 226 -11.80 -9.86 3.89
CA GLY A 226 -12.49 -10.30 2.67
C GLY A 226 -13.19 -9.18 1.88
N ARG A 227 -12.89 -7.92 2.22
CA ARG A 227 -13.44 -6.72 1.53
C ARG A 227 -12.84 -6.53 0.15
#